data_fb2026f266b040fe058c496d34347122
#
_entry.id   fb2026f266b040fe058c496d34347122
#
_cell.length_a   1.000
_cell.length_b   1.000
_cell.length_c   1.000
_cell.angle_alpha   90.00
_cell.angle_beta   90.00
_cell.angle_gamma   90.00
#
_symmetry.space_group_name_H-M   'P 1'
#
loop_
_entity.id
_entity.type
_entity.pdbx_description
1 polymer ?
#
loop_
_entity_poly.entity_id
_entity_poly.type
_entity_poly.pdbx_seq_one_letter_code
_entity_poly.pdbx_strand_id
1 'polypeptide(L)'
;MSDLQKKRLLEEFETYLAQTDLTENIGTEPPDLSTLLSEMAGLKSEVKAEARHFKTTLDTLSDALYTLQADNKTLADQLAAHGDHLESVRSETRRTVLLDMVDIYDRLSVGFGVLQNYNPVSSLFSHSKKQDIRFIDAFKEGQSMTLNRFEQLLQRYHVNAIDCLGKPLDPRTMSAVEISHNPKIDNGIVVEELRKGFLFEENVLRLAEVKVNKIQPTIKNNL
;
A
#
# COMPACT_ATOMS: atom_id res chain seq x y z
N MET A 1 6.16 12.18 -56.34
CA MET A 1 5.09 12.15 -57.36
C MET A 1 5.59 11.33 -58.54
N SER A 2 4.92 10.25 -58.88
CA SER A 2 5.38 9.37 -59.97
C SER A 2 5.02 10.02 -61.31
N ASP A 3 5.82 9.75 -62.36
CA ASP A 3 5.63 10.31 -63.72
C ASP A 3 4.25 9.99 -64.31
N LEU A 4 3.65 8.89 -63.84
CA LEU A 4 2.27 8.50 -64.19
C LEU A 4 1.22 9.48 -63.59
N GLN A 5 1.44 10.01 -62.41
CA GLN A 5 0.54 10.98 -61.79
C GLN A 5 0.64 12.36 -62.46
N LYS A 6 1.83 12.76 -62.89
CA LYS A 6 2.03 13.98 -63.64
C LYS A 6 1.33 13.95 -64.99
N LYS A 7 1.43 12.82 -65.70
CA LYS A 7 0.77 12.64 -66.98
C LYS A 7 -0.75 12.69 -66.87
N ARG A 8 -1.31 12.07 -65.86
CA ARG A 8 -2.74 12.08 -65.61
C ARG A 8 -3.28 13.47 -65.26
N LEU A 9 -2.55 14.23 -64.47
CA LEU A 9 -2.87 15.63 -64.15
C LEU A 9 -2.78 16.55 -65.38
N LEU A 10 -1.83 16.32 -66.27
CA LEU A 10 -1.72 17.05 -67.53
C LEU A 10 -2.88 16.74 -68.45
N GLU A 11 -3.29 15.51 -68.62
CA GLU A 11 -4.46 15.10 -69.44
C GLU A 11 -5.78 15.65 -68.87
N GLU A 12 -5.95 15.64 -67.51
CA GLU A 12 -7.12 16.26 -66.89
C GLU A 12 -7.14 17.80 -67.12
N PHE A 13 -6.00 18.44 -67.03
CA PHE A 13 -5.88 19.87 -67.20
C PHE A 13 -6.11 20.28 -68.70
N GLU A 14 -5.59 19.49 -69.63
CA GLU A 14 -5.87 19.69 -71.07
C GLU A 14 -7.35 19.48 -71.38
N THR A 15 -7.98 18.48 -70.78
CA THR A 15 -9.42 18.20 -70.92
C THR A 15 -10.27 19.36 -70.38
N TYR A 16 -9.87 19.90 -69.23
CA TYR A 16 -10.52 21.05 -68.61
C TYR A 16 -10.39 22.32 -69.47
N LEU A 17 -9.20 22.56 -69.96
CA LEU A 17 -9.00 23.69 -70.89
C LEU A 17 -9.79 23.59 -72.24
N ALA A 18 -9.95 22.36 -72.74
CA ALA A 18 -10.72 22.10 -73.95
C ALA A 18 -12.24 22.20 -73.72
N GLN A 19 -12.72 21.94 -72.52
CA GLN A 19 -14.13 22.07 -72.10
C GLN A 19 -14.51 23.50 -71.72
N THR A 20 -13.54 24.30 -71.32
CA THR A 20 -13.76 25.71 -70.98
C THR A 20 -13.62 26.54 -72.22
N ASP A 21 -14.75 26.86 -72.83
CA ASP A 21 -14.81 27.76 -73.98
C ASP A 21 -14.37 29.15 -73.48
N LEU A 22 -13.07 29.45 -73.64
CA LEU A 22 -12.45 30.72 -73.24
C LEU A 22 -12.91 31.91 -74.10
N THR A 23 -13.84 31.66 -75.06
CA THR A 23 -14.31 32.67 -75.99
C THR A 23 -15.62 33.36 -75.59
N GLU A 24 -16.33 32.89 -74.55
CA GLU A 24 -17.66 33.45 -74.25
C GLU A 24 -17.74 34.44 -73.08
N ASN A 25 -16.63 34.82 -72.47
CA ASN A 25 -16.72 35.85 -71.42
C ASN A 25 -15.49 36.78 -71.31
N ILE A 26 -14.96 37.20 -72.46
CA ILE A 26 -14.15 38.42 -72.41
C ILE A 26 -15.16 39.58 -72.72
N GLY A 27 -15.96 39.88 -71.70
CA GLY A 27 -16.56 41.21 -71.57
C GLY A 27 -15.41 42.22 -71.56
N THR A 28 -15.25 42.86 -72.66
CA THR A 28 -14.17 43.75 -73.08
C THR A 28 -14.17 45.10 -72.34
N GLU A 29 -14.27 45.07 -71.01
CA GLU A 29 -13.79 46.22 -70.28
C GLU A 29 -12.58 45.78 -69.46
N PRO A 30 -11.40 46.41 -69.67
CA PRO A 30 -10.25 46.11 -68.77
C PRO A 30 -10.70 46.35 -67.32
N PRO A 31 -10.39 45.42 -66.37
CA PRO A 31 -10.81 45.60 -65.02
C PRO A 31 -10.34 46.96 -64.55
N ASP A 32 -11.32 47.81 -64.23
CA ASP A 32 -11.03 49.16 -63.71
C ASP A 32 -10.11 49.09 -62.54
N LEU A 33 -9.04 49.86 -62.52
CA LEU A 33 -8.03 49.88 -61.46
C LEU A 33 -8.68 50.05 -60.12
N SER A 34 -9.82 50.70 -60.04
CA SER A 34 -10.60 50.87 -58.80
C SER A 34 -11.21 49.58 -58.32
N THR A 35 -11.71 48.71 -59.21
CA THR A 35 -12.24 47.36 -58.85
C THR A 35 -11.14 46.46 -58.31
N LEU A 36 -9.99 46.46 -58.96
CA LEU A 36 -8.82 45.65 -58.55
C LEU A 36 -8.27 46.11 -57.20
N LEU A 37 -8.25 47.42 -56.97
CA LEU A 37 -7.87 48.00 -55.67
C LEU A 37 -8.89 47.66 -54.57
N SER A 38 -10.19 47.64 -54.92
CA SER A 38 -11.25 47.24 -53.97
C SER A 38 -11.14 45.75 -53.54
N GLU A 39 -10.92 44.88 -54.57
CA GLU A 39 -10.70 43.44 -54.28
C GLU A 39 -9.42 43.17 -53.49
N MET A 40 -8.33 43.86 -53.78
CA MET A 40 -7.11 43.80 -53.03
C MET A 40 -7.31 44.32 -51.59
N ALA A 41 -8.11 45.36 -51.39
CA ALA A 41 -8.45 45.84 -50.04
C ALA A 41 -9.33 44.86 -49.29
N GLY A 42 -10.29 44.21 -49.98
CA GLY A 42 -11.11 43.11 -49.43
C GLY A 42 -10.24 41.92 -48.98
N LEU A 43 -9.40 41.46 -49.91
CA LEU A 43 -8.48 40.33 -49.63
C LEU A 43 -7.54 40.65 -48.44
N LYS A 44 -6.99 41.87 -48.38
CA LYS A 44 -6.16 42.31 -47.25
C LYS A 44 -6.94 42.30 -45.95
N SER A 45 -8.21 42.67 -45.95
CA SER A 45 -9.09 42.67 -44.78
C SER A 45 -9.35 41.24 -44.31
N GLU A 46 -9.64 40.36 -45.26
CA GLU A 46 -9.91 38.94 -45.03
C GLU A 46 -8.69 38.19 -44.46
N VAL A 47 -7.53 38.36 -45.09
CA VAL A 47 -6.26 37.81 -44.60
C VAL A 47 -5.93 38.32 -43.17
N LYS A 48 -6.25 39.60 -42.89
CA LYS A 48 -6.05 40.16 -41.56
C LYS A 48 -7.04 39.58 -40.56
N ALA A 49 -8.27 39.30 -40.93
CA ALA A 49 -9.27 38.64 -40.09
C ALA A 49 -8.88 37.18 -39.79
N GLU A 50 -8.48 36.44 -40.85
CA GLU A 50 -7.99 35.06 -40.69
C GLU A 50 -6.74 34.97 -39.81
N ALA A 51 -5.79 35.88 -40.02
CA ALA A 51 -4.59 35.95 -39.17
C ALA A 51 -4.92 36.17 -37.68
N ARG A 52 -5.96 36.98 -37.41
CA ARG A 52 -6.45 37.17 -36.02
C ARG A 52 -7.11 35.90 -35.48
N HIS A 53 -7.98 35.27 -36.29
CA HIS A 53 -8.59 33.99 -35.90
C HIS A 53 -7.56 32.91 -35.63
N PHE A 54 -6.56 32.81 -36.52
CA PHE A 54 -5.47 31.86 -36.35
C PHE A 54 -4.69 32.09 -35.05
N LYS A 55 -4.39 33.38 -34.76
CA LYS A 55 -3.73 33.74 -33.52
C LYS A 55 -4.57 33.33 -32.28
N THR A 56 -5.88 33.66 -32.29
CA THR A 56 -6.77 33.30 -31.20
C THR A 56 -6.85 31.79 -31.00
N THR A 57 -6.87 31.03 -32.09
CA THR A 57 -6.87 29.54 -32.04
C THR A 57 -5.57 29.01 -31.46
N LEU A 58 -4.43 29.59 -31.85
CA LEU A 58 -3.13 29.24 -31.26
C LEU A 58 -3.05 29.56 -29.78
N ASP A 59 -3.55 30.71 -29.36
CA ASP A 59 -3.59 31.11 -27.95
C ASP A 59 -4.47 30.13 -27.16
N THR A 60 -5.67 29.79 -27.67
CA THR A 60 -6.55 28.81 -27.06
C THR A 60 -5.93 27.41 -26.98
N LEU A 61 -5.22 26.98 -28.03
CA LEU A 61 -4.52 25.69 -28.02
C LEU A 61 -3.38 25.68 -27.03
N SER A 62 -2.63 26.78 -26.93
CA SER A 62 -1.56 26.94 -25.94
C SER A 62 -2.09 26.85 -24.52
N ASP A 63 -3.21 27.55 -24.22
CA ASP A 63 -3.86 27.50 -22.91
C ASP A 63 -4.39 26.11 -22.60
N ALA A 64 -4.99 25.41 -23.57
CA ALA A 64 -5.44 24.04 -23.42
C ALA A 64 -4.28 23.07 -23.14
N LEU A 65 -3.15 23.21 -23.82
CA LEU A 65 -1.94 22.42 -23.58
C LEU A 65 -1.36 22.69 -22.19
N TYR A 66 -1.34 23.94 -21.77
CA TYR A 66 -0.87 24.31 -20.43
C TYR A 66 -1.77 23.70 -19.33
N THR A 67 -3.08 23.77 -19.51
CA THR A 67 -4.05 23.17 -18.59
C THR A 67 -3.89 21.65 -18.54
N LEU A 68 -3.77 20.98 -19.70
CA LEU A 68 -3.53 19.55 -19.77
C LEU A 68 -2.22 19.13 -19.09
N GLN A 69 -1.16 19.94 -19.21
CA GLN A 69 0.10 19.68 -18.53
C GLN A 69 -0.04 19.81 -17.01
N ALA A 70 -0.75 20.83 -16.53
CA ALA A 70 -1.04 21.04 -15.12
C ALA A 70 -1.90 19.90 -14.55
N ASP A 71 -2.94 19.50 -15.28
CA ASP A 71 -3.82 18.39 -14.89
C ASP A 71 -3.06 17.05 -14.83
N ASN A 72 -2.24 16.76 -15.83
CA ASN A 72 -1.41 15.56 -15.84
C ASN A 72 -0.45 15.52 -14.64
N LYS A 73 0.17 16.65 -14.30
CA LYS A 73 1.03 16.74 -13.12
C LYS A 73 0.23 16.49 -11.83
N THR A 74 -0.92 17.14 -11.69
CA THR A 74 -1.80 16.97 -10.53
C THR A 74 -2.26 15.50 -10.41
N LEU A 75 -2.62 14.87 -11.54
CA LEU A 75 -2.99 13.46 -11.56
C LEU A 75 -1.85 12.54 -11.12
N ALA A 76 -0.63 12.81 -11.60
CA ALA A 76 0.56 12.06 -11.21
C ALA A 76 0.84 12.19 -9.69
N ASP A 77 0.75 13.40 -9.15
CA ASP A 77 0.92 13.66 -7.72
C ASP A 77 -0.16 12.97 -6.88
N GLN A 78 -1.42 13.00 -7.33
CA GLN A 78 -2.53 12.29 -6.68
C GLN A 78 -2.35 10.77 -6.73
N LEU A 79 -1.91 10.20 -7.85
CA LEU A 79 -1.64 8.76 -7.97
C LEU A 79 -0.53 8.32 -7.02
N ALA A 80 0.54 9.09 -6.90
CA ALA A 80 1.61 8.83 -5.95
C ALA A 80 1.10 8.87 -4.50
N ALA A 81 0.36 9.91 -4.12
CA ALA A 81 -0.24 10.04 -2.79
C ALA A 81 -1.24 8.91 -2.47
N HIS A 82 -2.04 8.47 -3.44
CA HIS A 82 -2.94 7.33 -3.29
C HIS A 82 -2.18 6.02 -3.12
N GLY A 83 -1.07 5.83 -3.85
CA GLY A 83 -0.19 4.66 -3.69
C GLY A 83 0.34 4.54 -2.27
N ASP A 84 0.90 5.60 -1.73
CA ASP A 84 1.43 5.66 -0.36
C ASP A 84 0.32 5.43 0.68
N HIS A 85 -0.86 6.02 0.47
CA HIS A 85 -1.99 5.83 1.36
C HIS A 85 -2.50 4.38 1.37
N LEU A 86 -2.61 3.74 0.21
CA LEU A 86 -3.02 2.33 0.11
C LEU A 86 -2.03 1.40 0.81
N GLU A 87 -0.72 1.64 0.67
CA GLU A 87 0.30 0.83 1.33
C GLU A 87 0.26 1.03 2.85
N SER A 88 0.05 2.25 3.33
CA SER A 88 -0.15 2.56 4.75
C SER A 88 -1.37 1.83 5.33
N VAL A 89 -2.54 1.95 4.69
CA VAL A 89 -3.76 1.26 5.12
C VAL A 89 -3.60 -0.26 5.10
N ARG A 90 -2.94 -0.80 4.08
CA ARG A 90 -2.65 -2.23 3.97
C ARG A 90 -1.75 -2.72 5.10
N SER A 91 -0.71 -1.96 5.41
CA SER A 91 0.23 -2.25 6.50
C SER A 91 -0.47 -2.24 7.86
N GLU A 92 -1.30 -1.23 8.12
CA GLU A 92 -2.05 -1.09 9.37
C GLU A 92 -3.10 -2.18 9.53
N THR A 93 -3.84 -2.50 8.45
CA THR A 93 -4.82 -3.59 8.46
C THR A 93 -4.13 -4.94 8.72
N ARG A 94 -2.99 -5.19 8.08
CA ARG A 94 -2.20 -6.40 8.32
C ARG A 94 -1.76 -6.50 9.77
N ARG A 95 -1.24 -5.41 10.34
CA ARG A 95 -0.83 -5.34 11.74
C ARG A 95 -1.99 -5.65 12.69
N THR A 96 -3.16 -5.08 12.45
CA THR A 96 -4.35 -5.30 13.27
C THR A 96 -4.77 -6.77 13.26
N VAL A 97 -4.86 -7.39 12.08
CA VAL A 97 -5.20 -8.81 11.95
C VAL A 97 -4.19 -9.71 12.66
N LEU A 98 -2.90 -9.40 12.54
CA LEU A 98 -1.85 -10.17 13.22
C LEU A 98 -1.94 -10.03 14.74
N LEU A 99 -2.28 -8.86 15.27
CA LEU A 99 -2.52 -8.66 16.70
C LEU A 99 -3.73 -9.47 17.19
N ASP A 100 -4.82 -9.52 16.45
CA ASP A 100 -5.99 -10.33 16.78
C ASP A 100 -5.63 -11.83 16.80
N MET A 101 -4.82 -12.29 15.83
CA MET A 101 -4.32 -13.66 15.82
C MET A 101 -3.46 -13.97 17.06
N VAL A 102 -2.59 -13.06 17.45
CA VAL A 102 -1.76 -13.21 18.65
C VAL A 102 -2.61 -13.25 19.92
N ASP A 103 -3.68 -12.47 20.00
CA ASP A 103 -4.61 -12.51 21.15
C ASP A 103 -5.37 -13.84 21.23
N ILE A 104 -5.74 -14.43 20.09
CA ILE A 104 -6.32 -15.78 20.05
C ILE A 104 -5.31 -16.82 20.55
N TYR A 105 -4.05 -16.71 20.10
CA TYR A 105 -2.97 -17.58 20.57
C TYR A 105 -2.79 -17.52 22.09
N ASP A 106 -2.77 -16.30 22.68
CA ASP A 106 -2.65 -16.13 24.13
C ASP A 106 -3.79 -16.83 24.87
N ARG A 107 -5.03 -16.65 24.43
CA ARG A 107 -6.20 -17.31 25.05
C ARG A 107 -6.10 -18.83 24.98
N LEU A 108 -5.67 -19.37 23.85
CA LEU A 108 -5.44 -20.79 23.66
C LEU A 108 -4.31 -21.29 24.57
N SER A 109 -3.21 -20.55 24.69
CA SER A 109 -2.06 -20.88 25.53
C SER A 109 -2.42 -20.90 27.02
N VAL A 110 -3.17 -19.89 27.47
CA VAL A 110 -3.65 -19.83 28.87
C VAL A 110 -4.60 -21.01 29.14
N GLY A 111 -5.54 -21.29 28.25
CA GLY A 111 -6.45 -22.43 28.39
C GLY A 111 -5.70 -23.77 28.46
N PHE A 112 -4.68 -23.93 27.64
CA PHE A 112 -3.81 -25.11 27.65
C PHE A 112 -2.99 -25.21 28.91
N GLY A 113 -2.44 -24.10 29.44
CA GLY A 113 -1.73 -24.07 30.71
C GLY A 113 -2.59 -24.52 31.90
N VAL A 114 -3.85 -24.07 31.97
CA VAL A 114 -4.80 -24.52 32.97
C VAL A 114 -5.06 -26.02 32.83
N LEU A 115 -5.22 -26.51 31.62
CA LEU A 115 -5.45 -27.91 31.33
C LEU A 115 -4.23 -28.79 31.67
N GLN A 116 -3.02 -28.32 31.39
CA GLN A 116 -1.78 -29.02 31.76
C GLN A 116 -1.63 -29.21 33.28
N ASN A 117 -1.99 -28.17 34.05
CA ASN A 117 -1.89 -28.16 35.51
C ASN A 117 -3.06 -28.91 36.19
N TYR A 118 -4.07 -29.31 35.40
CA TYR A 118 -5.17 -30.07 35.94
C TYR A 118 -4.74 -31.50 36.31
N ASN A 119 -4.78 -31.83 37.61
CA ASN A 119 -4.56 -33.15 38.14
C ASN A 119 -5.92 -33.73 38.58
N PRO A 120 -6.39 -34.84 37.96
CA PRO A 120 -7.64 -35.43 38.37
C PRO A 120 -7.58 -35.93 39.82
N VAL A 121 -8.53 -35.50 40.66
CA VAL A 121 -8.62 -35.86 42.06
C VAL A 121 -8.78 -37.38 42.20
N SER A 122 -8.03 -37.99 43.14
CA SER A 122 -8.08 -39.44 43.39
C SER A 122 -9.37 -39.82 44.14
N SER A 123 -10.39 -40.28 43.36
CA SER A 123 -11.61 -40.86 43.90
C SER A 123 -11.49 -42.40 44.03
N LEU A 124 -12.15 -42.98 44.99
CA LEU A 124 -12.08 -44.41 45.34
C LEU A 124 -12.79 -45.36 44.36
N PHE A 125 -13.47 -44.86 43.32
CA PHE A 125 -14.20 -45.67 42.30
C PHE A 125 -13.43 -45.73 40.97
N SER A 126 -12.86 -46.91 40.63
CA SER A 126 -11.77 -47.01 39.67
C SER A 126 -12.14 -47.16 38.19
N HIS A 127 -13.36 -47.41 37.80
CA HIS A 127 -13.70 -47.76 36.41
C HIS A 127 -14.04 -46.56 35.52
N SER A 128 -14.80 -45.58 35.99
CA SER A 128 -15.13 -44.35 35.29
C SER A 128 -13.90 -43.45 35.10
N LYS A 129 -13.03 -43.48 36.07
CA LYS A 129 -11.81 -42.66 36.17
C LYS A 129 -10.80 -42.92 35.04
N LYS A 130 -10.63 -44.17 34.61
CA LYS A 130 -9.67 -44.51 33.54
C LYS A 130 -10.10 -43.93 32.18
N GLN A 131 -11.40 -43.83 31.94
CA GLN A 131 -11.95 -43.21 30.70
C GLN A 131 -11.79 -41.70 30.74
N ASP A 132 -12.08 -41.06 31.89
CA ASP A 132 -11.96 -39.60 32.05
C ASP A 132 -10.50 -39.13 31.91
N ILE A 133 -9.58 -39.89 32.52
CA ILE A 133 -8.13 -39.58 32.39
C ILE A 133 -7.67 -39.69 30.94
N ARG A 134 -8.05 -40.77 30.25
CA ARG A 134 -7.71 -40.93 28.81
C ARG A 134 -8.27 -39.83 27.94
N PHE A 135 -9.50 -39.40 28.22
CA PHE A 135 -10.12 -38.30 27.51
C PHE A 135 -9.36 -36.98 27.76
N ILE A 136 -9.02 -36.69 28.99
CA ILE A 136 -8.24 -35.48 29.35
C ILE A 136 -6.87 -35.52 28.70
N ASP A 137 -6.17 -36.64 28.71
CA ASP A 137 -4.87 -36.80 28.09
C ASP A 137 -4.94 -36.63 26.55
N ALA A 138 -5.92 -37.24 25.91
CA ALA A 138 -6.17 -37.07 24.49
C ALA A 138 -6.54 -35.61 24.12
N PHE A 139 -7.30 -34.95 25.00
CA PHE A 139 -7.65 -33.54 24.82
C PHE A 139 -6.42 -32.63 24.98
N LYS A 140 -5.55 -32.90 25.99
CA LYS A 140 -4.28 -32.22 26.16
C LYS A 140 -3.40 -32.33 24.91
N GLU A 141 -3.28 -33.54 24.38
CA GLU A 141 -2.50 -33.80 23.17
C GLU A 141 -3.07 -33.05 21.96
N GLY A 142 -4.38 -33.08 21.76
CA GLY A 142 -5.06 -32.32 20.70
C GLY A 142 -4.86 -30.83 20.79
N GLN A 143 -4.94 -30.26 22.01
CA GLN A 143 -4.69 -28.85 22.25
C GLN A 143 -3.22 -28.47 22.01
N SER A 144 -2.27 -29.32 22.43
CA SER A 144 -0.84 -29.11 22.14
C SER A 144 -0.57 -29.08 20.66
N MET A 145 -1.14 -30.02 19.90
CA MET A 145 -1.03 -30.02 18.43
C MET A 145 -1.61 -28.76 17.81
N THR A 146 -2.74 -28.27 18.31
CA THR A 146 -3.39 -27.05 17.82
C THR A 146 -2.52 -25.83 18.07
N LEU A 147 -1.93 -25.68 19.26
CA LEU A 147 -1.01 -24.60 19.59
C LEU A 147 0.24 -24.64 18.69
N ASN A 148 0.84 -25.81 18.52
CA ASN A 148 2.01 -25.96 17.65
C ASN A 148 1.69 -25.58 16.19
N ARG A 149 0.51 -25.94 15.71
CA ARG A 149 0.05 -25.54 14.36
C ARG A 149 -0.18 -24.04 14.27
N PHE A 150 -0.70 -23.45 15.32
CA PHE A 150 -0.91 -22.00 15.38
C PHE A 150 0.43 -21.24 15.39
N GLU A 151 1.43 -21.73 16.14
CA GLU A 151 2.79 -21.19 16.13
C GLU A 151 3.42 -21.29 14.73
N GLN A 152 3.27 -22.44 14.07
CA GLN A 152 3.73 -22.60 12.69
C GLN A 152 3.02 -21.66 11.71
N LEU A 153 1.72 -21.38 11.93
CA LEU A 153 0.96 -20.41 11.15
C LEU A 153 1.53 -19.00 11.34
N LEU A 154 1.76 -18.57 12.58
CA LEU A 154 2.36 -17.28 12.89
C LEU A 154 3.73 -17.14 12.22
N GLN A 155 4.59 -18.16 12.33
CA GLN A 155 5.91 -18.18 11.67
C GLN A 155 5.82 -18.06 10.16
N ARG A 156 4.82 -18.69 9.52
CA ARG A 156 4.58 -18.56 8.07
C ARG A 156 4.24 -17.13 7.67
N TYR A 157 3.60 -16.37 8.56
CA TYR A 157 3.33 -14.95 8.37
C TYR A 157 4.44 -14.05 8.91
N HIS A 158 5.64 -14.61 9.15
CA HIS A 158 6.81 -13.89 9.67
C HIS A 158 6.58 -13.27 11.07
N VAL A 159 5.68 -13.85 11.84
CA VAL A 159 5.45 -13.49 13.25
C VAL A 159 6.19 -14.47 14.12
N ASN A 160 7.19 -13.97 14.85
CA ASN A 160 8.06 -14.77 15.71
C ASN A 160 7.90 -14.34 17.16
N ALA A 161 7.85 -15.29 18.08
CA ALA A 161 7.83 -15.00 19.52
C ALA A 161 9.20 -14.46 19.96
N ILE A 162 9.18 -13.50 20.88
CA ILE A 162 10.38 -12.95 21.50
C ILE A 162 10.77 -13.89 22.65
N ASP A 163 11.99 -14.39 22.65
CA ASP A 163 12.52 -15.20 23.73
C ASP A 163 13.13 -14.30 24.81
N CYS A 164 12.46 -14.20 25.95
CA CYS A 164 12.77 -13.26 27.02
C CYS A 164 13.36 -13.92 28.26
N LEU A 165 13.03 -15.21 28.54
CA LEU A 165 13.36 -15.87 29.79
C LEU A 165 14.87 -15.97 30.04
N GLY A 166 15.30 -15.57 31.22
CA GLY A 166 16.72 -15.62 31.62
C GLY A 166 17.61 -14.61 30.91
N LYS A 167 17.07 -13.72 30.09
CA LYS A 167 17.82 -12.66 29.41
C LYS A 167 17.71 -11.33 30.14
N PRO A 168 18.66 -10.41 29.93
CA PRO A 168 18.55 -9.05 30.45
C PRO A 168 17.35 -8.34 29.77
N LEU A 169 16.68 -7.47 30.53
CA LEU A 169 15.57 -6.67 30.03
C LEU A 169 16.03 -5.79 28.88
N ASP A 170 15.41 -5.96 27.71
CA ASP A 170 15.56 -5.07 26.55
C ASP A 170 14.29 -4.21 26.39
N PRO A 171 14.36 -2.89 26.70
CA PRO A 171 13.19 -2.01 26.59
C PRO A 171 12.62 -1.87 25.17
N ARG A 172 13.34 -2.29 24.14
CA ARG A 172 12.86 -2.24 22.75
C ARG A 172 11.85 -3.35 22.46
N THR A 173 11.99 -4.48 23.12
CA THR A 173 11.21 -5.70 22.85
C THR A 173 10.41 -6.19 24.06
N MET A 174 10.73 -5.70 25.27
CA MET A 174 10.16 -6.14 26.52
C MET A 174 9.65 -4.97 27.36
N SER A 175 8.57 -5.20 28.13
CA SER A 175 8.03 -4.27 29.11
C SER A 175 8.02 -4.94 30.50
N ALA A 176 8.72 -4.38 31.46
CA ALA A 176 8.71 -4.85 32.84
C ALA A 176 7.41 -4.41 33.52
N VAL A 177 6.52 -5.37 33.80
CA VAL A 177 5.22 -5.16 34.44
C VAL A 177 5.28 -5.48 35.91
N GLU A 178 6.07 -6.50 36.28
CA GLU A 178 6.25 -6.94 37.65
C GLU A 178 7.73 -7.02 38.06
N ILE A 179 7.98 -6.94 39.34
CA ILE A 179 9.32 -7.05 39.94
C ILE A 179 9.37 -8.28 40.86
N SER A 180 10.43 -9.07 40.72
CA SER A 180 10.79 -10.14 41.62
C SER A 180 11.98 -9.72 42.48
N HIS A 181 12.11 -10.28 43.68
CA HIS A 181 13.23 -10.04 44.58
C HIS A 181 13.92 -11.36 44.92
N ASN A 182 14.61 -11.95 43.95
CA ASN A 182 15.34 -13.20 44.17
C ASN A 182 16.84 -12.89 44.26
N PRO A 183 17.48 -13.14 45.46
CA PRO A 183 18.89 -12.86 45.64
C PRO A 183 19.83 -13.77 44.82
N LYS A 184 19.31 -14.85 44.23
CA LYS A 184 20.09 -15.81 43.44
C LYS A 184 20.15 -15.45 41.95
N ILE A 185 19.40 -14.43 41.50
CA ILE A 185 19.29 -14.01 40.11
C ILE A 185 19.81 -12.58 40.01
N ASP A 186 20.59 -12.30 38.98
CA ASP A 186 21.16 -10.98 38.76
C ASP A 186 20.08 -9.90 38.53
N ASN A 187 20.46 -8.67 38.88
CA ASN A 187 19.58 -7.53 38.69
C ASN A 187 19.29 -7.26 37.21
N GLY A 188 18.04 -7.02 36.84
CA GLY A 188 17.63 -6.73 35.47
C GLY A 188 17.38 -7.97 34.61
N ILE A 189 17.51 -9.17 35.15
CA ILE A 189 17.22 -10.41 34.43
C ILE A 189 15.72 -10.73 34.49
N VAL A 190 15.16 -11.15 33.37
CA VAL A 190 13.77 -11.61 33.25
C VAL A 190 13.61 -12.96 33.93
N VAL A 191 12.75 -13.02 34.94
CA VAL A 191 12.47 -14.20 35.72
C VAL A 191 11.30 -14.99 35.17
N GLU A 192 10.31 -14.30 34.66
CA GLU A 192 9.05 -14.88 34.18
C GLU A 192 8.50 -14.06 33.02
N GLU A 193 7.94 -14.73 32.01
CA GLU A 193 7.20 -14.12 30.92
C GLU A 193 5.71 -14.19 31.25
N LEU A 194 5.10 -13.04 31.55
CA LEU A 194 3.68 -12.96 31.90
C LEU A 194 2.80 -12.97 30.64
N ARG A 195 3.29 -12.35 29.57
CA ARG A 195 2.63 -12.33 28.25
C ARG A 195 3.68 -12.35 27.16
N LYS A 196 3.52 -13.26 26.19
CA LYS A 196 4.48 -13.40 25.09
C LYS A 196 4.52 -12.14 24.20
N GLY A 197 5.73 -11.68 23.90
CA GLY A 197 5.99 -10.67 22.90
C GLY A 197 6.14 -11.29 21.51
N PHE A 198 5.86 -10.50 20.48
CA PHE A 198 5.95 -10.94 19.09
C PHE A 198 6.60 -9.88 18.20
N LEU A 199 7.42 -10.35 17.27
CA LEU A 199 7.98 -9.57 16.17
C LEU A 199 7.25 -9.95 14.89
N PHE A 200 6.94 -8.96 14.05
CA PHE A 200 6.52 -9.16 12.67
C PHE A 200 7.64 -8.69 11.76
N GLU A 201 8.26 -9.61 11.05
CA GLU A 201 9.53 -9.40 10.35
C GLU A 201 10.60 -8.95 11.39
N GLU A 202 11.11 -7.72 11.30
CA GLU A 202 12.06 -7.15 12.25
C GLU A 202 11.43 -6.11 13.19
N ASN A 203 10.13 -5.81 13.01
CA ASN A 203 9.42 -4.79 13.77
C ASN A 203 8.66 -5.41 14.95
N VAL A 204 8.62 -4.68 16.06
CA VAL A 204 7.84 -5.11 17.22
C VAL A 204 6.35 -5.02 16.91
N LEU A 205 5.69 -6.18 16.87
CA LEU A 205 4.25 -6.27 16.77
C LEU A 205 3.61 -6.00 18.14
N ARG A 206 4.15 -6.64 19.17
CA ARG A 206 3.75 -6.48 20.59
C ARG A 206 4.93 -6.75 21.50
N LEU A 207 5.14 -5.89 22.51
CA LEU A 207 6.16 -6.10 23.54
C LEU A 207 5.83 -7.34 24.40
N ALA A 208 6.87 -8.04 24.86
CA ALA A 208 6.71 -9.05 25.89
C ALA A 208 6.47 -8.38 27.24
N GLU A 209 5.47 -8.82 28.00
CA GLU A 209 5.25 -8.40 29.37
C GLU A 209 5.99 -9.36 30.30
N VAL A 210 6.95 -8.84 31.05
CA VAL A 210 7.88 -9.65 31.80
C VAL A 210 7.99 -9.22 33.26
N LYS A 211 8.32 -10.19 34.11
CA LYS A 211 8.71 -9.98 35.50
C LYS A 211 10.22 -9.98 35.58
N VAL A 212 10.78 -8.89 36.10
CA VAL A 212 12.22 -8.66 36.15
C VAL A 212 12.73 -8.72 37.58
N ASN A 213 13.88 -9.34 37.76
CA ASN A 213 14.51 -9.37 39.07
C ASN A 213 15.14 -8.02 39.43
N LYS A 214 14.84 -7.52 40.64
CA LYS A 214 15.45 -6.31 41.19
C LYS A 214 15.95 -6.61 42.60
N ILE A 215 17.25 -6.66 42.75
CA ILE A 215 17.88 -6.86 44.07
C ILE A 215 17.67 -5.57 44.87
N GLN A 216 16.98 -5.66 46.01
CA GLN A 216 16.92 -4.55 46.95
C GLN A 216 18.30 -4.38 47.59
N PRO A 217 18.86 -3.16 47.60
CA PRO A 217 20.07 -2.92 48.38
C PRO A 217 19.77 -3.18 49.85
N THR A 218 20.48 -4.13 50.46
CA THR A 218 20.41 -4.39 51.90
C THR A 218 20.89 -3.12 52.58
N ILE A 219 19.99 -2.33 53.15
CA ILE A 219 20.34 -1.22 54.05
C ILE A 219 21.00 -1.87 55.24
N LYS A 220 22.33 -1.93 55.29
CA LYS A 220 23.04 -2.20 56.51
C LYS A 220 22.81 -1.02 57.42
N ASN A 221 21.85 -1.13 58.35
CA ASN A 221 21.77 -0.27 59.51
C ASN A 221 23.02 -0.57 60.34
N ASN A 222 24.06 0.22 60.16
CA ASN A 222 25.12 0.32 61.17
C ASN A 222 24.57 1.11 62.34
N LEU A 223 24.21 0.41 63.41
CA LEU A 223 24.09 0.92 64.75
C LEU A 223 25.46 0.94 65.36
#